data_0bfe4167ae6e83ae9483b69cc979254b
#
_entry.id   0bfe4167ae6e83ae9483b69cc979254b
#
_cell.length_a   1.000
_cell.length_b   1.000
_cell.length_c   1.000
_cell.angle_alpha   90.00
_cell.angle_beta   90.00
_cell.angle_gamma   90.00
#
_symmetry.space_group_name_H-M   'P 1'
#
loop_
_entity.id
_entity.type
_entity.pdbx_description
1 polymer ?
#
loop_
_entity_poly.entity_id
_entity_poly.type
_entity_poly.pdbx_seq_one_letter_code
_entity_poly.pdbx_strand_id
1 'polypeptide(L)'
;VEYVQNVTGSSPRVGSNQGRSTLTVILKPWKERDNTTIDQVMERVRAELAEYPESKVYLSTPPVIPGLGSSGGFEMQLEARGDATFENLVQAVDTLLYYASRRKELTGLSSSLQAEIPQLYFDVDRDQVKFAGVPLSDVFSTMKAYTGSVYVNDFNMFNRIYRVYIQAEASYRKHKDNLNLFFVRGTDGAMIPLTALGTASYTTGPGSIKRFNMFTTSIIRGGAAEGYSSGQAMEIMEEIAREHLPDNIGVEWSGLSYQE
;
A
#
# COMPACT_ATOMS: atom_id res chain seq x y z
N VAL A 1 -5.39 -25.01 11.51
CA VAL A 1 -5.52 -23.58 11.85
C VAL A 1 -6.28 -23.47 13.16
N GLU A 2 -5.83 -22.61 14.06
CA GLU A 2 -6.53 -22.32 15.31
C GLU A 2 -7.52 -21.18 15.12
N TYR A 3 -7.04 -20.04 14.62
CA TYR A 3 -7.87 -18.91 14.22
C TYR A 3 -7.22 -18.06 13.13
N VAL A 4 -8.02 -17.22 12.50
CA VAL A 4 -7.57 -16.27 11.49
C VAL A 4 -8.00 -14.87 11.91
N GLN A 5 -7.04 -13.94 11.97
CA GLN A 5 -7.30 -12.54 12.17
C GLN A 5 -7.23 -11.81 10.82
N ASN A 6 -8.27 -11.06 10.49
CA ASN A 6 -8.31 -10.25 9.28
C ASN A 6 -8.28 -8.75 9.63
N VAL A 7 -7.42 -8.01 8.97
CA VAL A 7 -7.36 -6.55 9.03
C VAL A 7 -7.51 -6.01 7.60
N THR A 8 -8.66 -5.44 7.30
CA THR A 8 -8.97 -4.86 6.00
C THR A 8 -8.65 -3.37 5.97
N GLY A 9 -8.17 -2.87 4.84
CA GLY A 9 -7.83 -1.45 4.66
C GLY A 9 -6.49 -1.05 5.24
N SER A 10 -5.72 -1.99 5.77
CA SER A 10 -4.38 -1.73 6.32
C SER A 10 -3.46 -2.93 6.12
N SER A 11 -2.19 -2.66 5.99
CA SER A 11 -1.15 -3.69 5.92
C SER A 11 0.11 -3.19 6.61
N PRO A 12 0.76 -4.01 7.45
CA PRO A 12 2.06 -3.68 8.06
C PRO A 12 3.14 -3.35 7.02
N ARG A 13 3.00 -3.89 5.81
CA ARG A 13 3.98 -3.71 4.72
C ARG A 13 3.83 -2.39 3.97
N VAL A 14 2.60 -1.90 3.82
CA VAL A 14 2.31 -0.76 2.92
C VAL A 14 1.61 0.39 3.65
N GLY A 15 1.08 0.15 4.85
CA GLY A 15 0.27 1.12 5.59
C GLY A 15 -1.20 1.07 5.21
N SER A 16 -1.91 2.17 5.34
CA SER A 16 -3.34 2.25 5.02
C SER A 16 -3.56 2.16 3.51
N ASN A 17 -4.35 1.18 3.07
CA ASN A 17 -4.75 0.99 1.68
C ASN A 17 -6.06 0.21 1.60
N GLN A 18 -7.11 0.83 1.07
CA GLN A 18 -8.46 0.25 1.02
C GLN A 18 -8.56 -1.02 0.15
N GLY A 19 -7.68 -1.17 -0.84
CA GLY A 19 -7.62 -2.34 -1.72
C GLY A 19 -6.82 -3.52 -1.15
N ARG A 20 -6.39 -3.48 0.12
CA ARG A 20 -5.58 -4.53 0.74
C ARG A 20 -6.18 -5.04 2.04
N SER A 21 -5.89 -6.30 2.29
CA SER A 21 -6.23 -7.00 3.54
C SER A 21 -5.03 -7.78 4.03
N THR A 22 -4.84 -7.84 5.32
CA THR A 22 -3.84 -8.70 5.96
C THR A 22 -4.55 -9.76 6.76
N LEU A 23 -4.29 -11.02 6.40
CA LEU A 23 -4.75 -12.17 7.16
C LEU A 23 -3.59 -12.75 7.96
N THR A 24 -3.75 -12.78 9.26
CA THR A 24 -2.80 -13.47 10.14
C THR A 24 -3.40 -14.81 10.52
N VAL A 25 -2.78 -15.88 10.05
CA VAL A 25 -3.22 -17.25 10.29
C VAL A 25 -2.42 -17.82 11.46
N ILE A 26 -3.10 -18.12 12.55
CA ILE A 26 -2.50 -18.75 13.72
C ILE A 26 -2.71 -20.26 13.61
N LEU A 27 -1.59 -20.97 13.59
CA LEU A 27 -1.61 -22.43 13.52
C LEU A 27 -1.77 -23.01 14.93
N LYS A 28 -2.39 -24.18 15.01
CA LYS A 28 -2.45 -24.97 16.26
C LYS A 28 -1.06 -25.24 16.82
N PRO A 29 -0.92 -25.54 18.13
CA PRO A 29 0.33 -25.97 18.73
C PRO A 29 0.98 -27.15 18.00
N TRP A 30 2.29 -27.23 17.99
CA TRP A 30 3.07 -28.24 17.26
C TRP A 30 2.59 -29.69 17.52
N LYS A 31 2.20 -29.98 18.76
CA LYS A 31 1.72 -31.30 19.20
C LYS A 31 0.40 -31.73 18.53
N GLU A 32 -0.37 -30.79 18.01
CA GLU A 32 -1.68 -30.99 17.41
C GLU A 32 -1.65 -30.88 15.87
N ARG A 33 -0.46 -30.81 15.26
CA ARG A 33 -0.30 -30.61 13.82
C ARG A 33 0.11 -31.84 13.03
N ASP A 34 0.19 -33.03 13.64
CA ASP A 34 0.57 -34.28 12.99
C ASP A 34 1.82 -34.13 12.10
N ASN A 35 2.87 -33.48 12.62
CA ASN A 35 4.12 -33.14 11.91
C ASN A 35 3.96 -32.22 10.68
N THR A 36 2.80 -31.59 10.48
CA THR A 36 2.62 -30.64 9.37
C THR A 36 3.45 -29.38 9.63
N THR A 37 4.37 -29.08 8.71
CA THR A 37 5.23 -27.88 8.78
C THR A 37 4.52 -26.64 8.26
N ILE A 38 5.06 -25.47 8.59
CA ILE A 38 4.56 -24.18 8.08
C ILE A 38 4.67 -24.14 6.54
N ASP A 39 5.76 -24.65 5.99
CA ASP A 39 6.03 -24.64 4.54
C ASP A 39 5.00 -25.47 3.79
N GLN A 40 4.66 -26.66 4.31
CA GLN A 40 3.59 -27.48 3.74
C GLN A 40 2.23 -26.79 3.76
N VAL A 41 1.92 -26.04 4.82
CA VAL A 41 0.69 -25.23 4.88
C VAL A 41 0.73 -24.11 3.84
N MET A 42 1.87 -23.42 3.72
CA MET A 42 2.03 -22.34 2.74
C MET A 42 1.93 -22.85 1.30
N GLU A 43 2.47 -24.02 0.98
CA GLU A 43 2.34 -24.64 -0.34
C GLU A 43 0.88 -24.96 -0.70
N ARG A 44 0.14 -25.56 0.23
CA ARG A 44 -1.29 -25.84 0.02
C ARG A 44 -2.07 -24.58 -0.22
N VAL A 45 -1.86 -23.56 0.61
CA VAL A 45 -2.54 -22.26 0.47
C VAL A 45 -2.17 -21.61 -0.86
N ARG A 46 -0.90 -21.71 -1.29
CA ARG A 46 -0.47 -21.15 -2.58
C ARG A 46 -1.15 -21.85 -3.75
N ALA A 47 -1.27 -23.19 -3.68
CA ALA A 47 -1.94 -23.97 -4.73
C ALA A 47 -3.43 -23.59 -4.85
N GLU A 48 -4.15 -23.49 -3.73
CA GLU A 48 -5.57 -23.08 -3.73
C GLU A 48 -5.76 -21.64 -4.18
N LEU A 49 -4.87 -20.73 -3.80
CA LEU A 49 -4.97 -19.31 -4.20
C LEU A 49 -4.64 -19.07 -5.68
N ALA A 50 -3.96 -20.01 -6.35
CA ALA A 50 -3.72 -19.94 -7.79
C ALA A 50 -5.01 -20.01 -8.61
N GLU A 51 -6.11 -20.52 -8.04
CA GLU A 51 -7.44 -20.54 -8.67
C GLU A 51 -8.13 -19.16 -8.67
N TYR A 52 -7.59 -18.16 -7.97
CA TYR A 52 -8.17 -16.82 -7.84
C TYR A 52 -7.24 -15.74 -8.45
N PRO A 53 -7.15 -15.65 -9.78
CA PRO A 53 -6.20 -14.76 -10.47
C PRO A 53 -6.49 -13.25 -10.25
N GLU A 54 -7.70 -12.91 -9.79
CA GLU A 54 -8.07 -11.51 -9.50
C GLU A 54 -7.33 -10.94 -8.28
N SER A 55 -6.74 -11.80 -7.44
CA SER A 55 -6.08 -11.43 -6.20
C SER A 55 -4.59 -11.68 -6.24
N LYS A 56 -3.78 -10.68 -5.93
CA LYS A 56 -2.34 -10.86 -5.68
C LYS A 56 -2.13 -11.18 -4.21
N VAL A 57 -1.83 -12.43 -3.87
CA VAL A 57 -1.61 -12.87 -2.49
C VAL A 57 -0.13 -13.12 -2.24
N TYR A 58 0.38 -12.53 -1.17
CA TYR A 58 1.75 -12.71 -0.70
C TYR A 58 1.74 -13.46 0.63
N LEU A 59 2.28 -14.67 0.62
CA LEU A 59 2.46 -15.46 1.84
C LEU A 59 3.83 -15.16 2.45
N SER A 60 3.88 -14.93 3.75
CA SER A 60 5.13 -14.72 4.48
C SER A 60 5.00 -15.19 5.92
N THR A 61 6.11 -15.65 6.48
CA THR A 61 6.26 -15.86 7.92
C THR A 61 6.67 -14.57 8.62
N PRO A 62 6.40 -14.41 9.92
CA PRO A 62 6.97 -13.32 10.69
C PRO A 62 8.50 -13.43 10.74
N PRO A 63 9.22 -12.32 10.99
CA PRO A 63 10.66 -12.36 11.14
C PRO A 63 11.04 -13.21 12.38
N VAL A 64 12.20 -13.85 12.31
CA VAL A 64 12.72 -14.71 13.40
C VAL A 64 12.94 -13.89 14.69
N ILE A 65 13.38 -12.63 14.56
CA ILE A 65 13.58 -11.71 15.66
C ILE A 65 12.51 -10.61 15.56
N PRO A 66 11.56 -10.53 16.51
CA PRO A 66 10.55 -9.47 16.51
C PRO A 66 11.19 -8.09 16.59
N GLY A 67 10.74 -7.19 15.69
CA GLY A 67 11.24 -5.81 15.61
C GLY A 67 12.39 -5.59 14.60
N LEU A 68 12.99 -6.66 14.08
CA LEU A 68 13.97 -6.58 13.01
C LEU A 68 13.32 -7.01 11.69
N GLY A 69 12.80 -6.05 10.93
CA GLY A 69 12.09 -6.27 9.67
C GLY A 69 10.60 -6.56 9.84
N SER A 70 9.89 -6.65 8.72
CA SER A 70 8.43 -6.87 8.68
C SER A 70 8.03 -8.26 8.21
N SER A 71 8.99 -9.07 7.73
CA SER A 71 8.79 -10.46 7.30
C SER A 71 10.11 -11.23 7.35
N GLY A 72 10.07 -12.55 7.34
CA GLY A 72 11.26 -13.37 7.07
C GLY A 72 11.78 -13.14 5.64
N GLY A 73 13.09 -13.34 5.43
CA GLY A 73 13.77 -13.06 4.18
C GLY A 73 14.48 -11.70 4.15
N PHE A 74 14.89 -11.24 2.96
CA PHE A 74 15.61 -9.99 2.81
C PHE A 74 14.71 -8.79 2.56
N GLU A 75 15.20 -7.59 2.95
CA GLU A 75 14.60 -6.29 2.65
C GLU A 75 15.66 -5.37 2.03
N MET A 76 15.51 -5.08 0.72
CA MET A 76 16.34 -4.17 -0.06
C MET A 76 15.58 -2.86 -0.31
N GLN A 77 16.21 -1.72 -0.05
CA GLN A 77 15.71 -0.39 -0.38
C GLN A 77 16.24 0.01 -1.75
N LEU A 78 15.37 0.37 -2.67
CA LEU A 78 15.74 1.08 -3.88
C LEU A 78 15.44 2.55 -3.69
N GLU A 79 16.43 3.40 -3.85
CA GLU A 79 16.36 4.83 -3.55
C GLU A 79 16.54 5.67 -4.82
N ALA A 80 15.61 6.56 -5.08
CA ALA A 80 15.79 7.59 -6.10
C ALA A 80 16.74 8.67 -5.58
N ARG A 81 17.97 8.68 -6.08
CA ARG A 81 19.04 9.60 -5.67
C ARG A 81 19.30 10.65 -6.76
N GLY A 82 19.89 11.79 -6.37
CA GLY A 82 20.25 12.84 -7.31
C GLY A 82 19.03 13.41 -8.05
N ASP A 83 19.03 13.27 -9.36
CA ASP A 83 17.98 13.74 -10.29
C ASP A 83 16.92 12.67 -10.61
N ALA A 84 17.00 11.49 -9.97
CA ALA A 84 16.05 10.42 -10.21
C ALA A 84 14.63 10.82 -9.80
N THR A 85 13.71 10.67 -10.72
CA THR A 85 12.28 10.93 -10.49
C THR A 85 11.57 9.71 -9.90
N PHE A 86 10.31 9.88 -9.50
CA PHE A 86 9.47 8.77 -9.07
C PHE A 86 9.28 7.74 -10.20
N GLU A 87 9.15 8.18 -11.43
CA GLU A 87 9.01 7.34 -12.61
C GLU A 87 10.27 6.49 -12.86
N ASN A 88 11.46 7.06 -12.63
CA ASN A 88 12.72 6.30 -12.69
C ASN A 88 12.74 5.19 -11.63
N LEU A 89 12.24 5.48 -10.42
CA LEU A 89 12.12 4.46 -9.37
C LEU A 89 11.14 3.34 -9.75
N VAL A 90 10.00 3.68 -10.37
CA VAL A 90 9.03 2.68 -10.87
C VAL A 90 9.70 1.75 -11.87
N GLN A 91 10.38 2.31 -12.88
CA GLN A 91 11.09 1.54 -13.91
C GLN A 91 12.20 0.66 -13.32
N ALA A 92 12.94 1.19 -12.34
CA ALA A 92 13.98 0.44 -11.64
C ALA A 92 13.42 -0.76 -10.87
N VAL A 93 12.31 -0.56 -10.17
CA VAL A 93 11.60 -1.64 -9.45
C VAL A 93 11.13 -2.72 -10.41
N ASP A 94 10.51 -2.35 -11.53
CA ASP A 94 10.02 -3.30 -12.52
C ASP A 94 11.17 -4.06 -13.19
N THR A 95 12.25 -3.36 -13.51
CA THR A 95 13.47 -3.97 -14.08
C THR A 95 14.09 -4.97 -13.10
N LEU A 96 14.30 -4.58 -11.85
CA LEU A 96 14.88 -5.46 -10.83
C LEU A 96 14.02 -6.71 -10.63
N LEU A 97 12.70 -6.55 -10.45
CA LEU A 97 11.78 -7.66 -10.25
C LEU A 97 11.70 -8.57 -11.49
N TYR A 98 11.79 -8.02 -12.69
CA TYR A 98 11.82 -8.80 -13.93
C TYR A 98 13.00 -9.74 -14.00
N TYR A 99 14.22 -9.26 -13.71
CA TYR A 99 15.42 -10.12 -13.72
C TYR A 99 15.46 -11.05 -12.49
N ALA A 100 15.11 -10.56 -11.33
CA ALA A 100 15.08 -11.36 -10.10
C ALA A 100 14.08 -12.53 -10.17
N SER A 101 12.91 -12.34 -10.79
CA SER A 101 11.91 -13.41 -10.93
C SER A 101 12.35 -14.58 -11.81
N ARG A 102 13.42 -14.41 -12.59
CA ARG A 102 14.00 -15.45 -13.45
C ARG A 102 15.10 -16.25 -12.76
N ARG A 103 15.49 -15.84 -11.57
CA ARG A 103 16.53 -16.51 -10.77
C ARG A 103 15.85 -17.57 -9.90
N LYS A 104 16.22 -18.82 -10.08
CA LYS A 104 15.69 -19.96 -9.32
C LYS A 104 16.07 -19.93 -7.83
N GLU A 105 17.08 -19.18 -7.50
CA GLU A 105 17.61 -18.99 -6.15
C GLU A 105 16.72 -18.08 -5.30
N LEU A 106 15.84 -17.30 -5.94
CA LEU A 106 15.00 -16.30 -5.29
C LEU A 106 13.53 -16.72 -5.23
N THR A 107 12.87 -16.38 -4.15
CA THR A 107 11.43 -16.66 -3.95
C THR A 107 10.71 -15.52 -3.23
N GLY A 108 9.40 -15.46 -3.39
CA GLY A 108 8.54 -14.52 -2.63
C GLY A 108 8.79 -13.04 -2.93
N LEU A 109 9.30 -12.74 -4.13
CA LEU A 109 9.63 -11.37 -4.53
C LEU A 109 8.40 -10.46 -4.54
N SER A 110 8.53 -9.30 -3.92
CA SER A 110 7.47 -8.28 -3.87
C SER A 110 8.03 -6.88 -3.68
N SER A 111 7.31 -5.87 -4.18
CA SER A 111 7.63 -4.46 -3.97
C SER A 111 6.60 -3.79 -3.07
N SER A 112 7.03 -2.79 -2.29
CA SER A 112 6.13 -1.91 -1.55
C SER A 112 5.57 -0.79 -2.43
N LEU A 113 6.11 -0.59 -3.63
CA LEU A 113 5.71 0.47 -4.54
C LEU A 113 4.32 0.18 -5.13
N GLN A 114 3.49 1.20 -5.13
CA GLN A 114 2.17 1.21 -5.75
C GLN A 114 2.05 2.47 -6.59
N ALA A 115 2.47 2.38 -7.84
CA ALA A 115 2.53 3.51 -8.75
C ALA A 115 1.19 3.85 -9.40
N GLU A 116 0.36 2.83 -9.66
CA GLU A 116 -0.84 2.96 -10.49
C GLU A 116 -2.11 2.59 -9.72
N ILE A 117 -2.40 3.31 -8.64
CA ILE A 117 -3.68 3.16 -7.95
C ILE A 117 -4.71 4.04 -8.64
N PRO A 118 -5.87 3.47 -9.03
CA PRO A 118 -6.98 4.28 -9.55
C PRO A 118 -7.41 5.33 -8.53
N GLN A 119 -7.47 6.58 -8.97
CA GLN A 119 -7.83 7.74 -8.16
C GLN A 119 -8.91 8.55 -8.88
N LEU A 120 -9.73 9.24 -8.11
CA LEU A 120 -10.63 10.26 -8.63
C LEU A 120 -9.97 11.64 -8.44
N TYR A 121 -9.60 12.27 -9.54
CA TYR A 121 -9.09 13.63 -9.54
C TYR A 121 -10.24 14.60 -9.74
N PHE A 122 -10.35 15.60 -8.88
CA PHE A 122 -11.32 16.69 -9.00
C PHE A 122 -10.58 17.98 -9.30
N ASP A 123 -10.75 18.46 -10.53
CA ASP A 123 -10.18 19.72 -10.98
C ASP A 123 -11.15 20.85 -10.61
N VAL A 124 -10.72 21.67 -9.65
CA VAL A 124 -11.52 22.77 -9.12
C VAL A 124 -11.33 23.99 -10.00
N ASP A 125 -12.42 24.47 -10.62
CA ASP A 125 -12.45 25.75 -11.30
C ASP A 125 -12.50 26.91 -10.28
N ARG A 126 -11.32 27.48 -10.02
CA ARG A 126 -11.17 28.53 -9.01
C ARG A 126 -11.92 29.82 -9.34
N ASP A 127 -12.12 30.09 -10.64
CA ASP A 127 -12.86 31.27 -11.10
C ASP A 127 -14.37 31.07 -10.86
N GLN A 128 -14.89 29.89 -11.14
CA GLN A 128 -16.27 29.53 -10.84
C GLN A 128 -16.53 29.53 -9.33
N VAL A 129 -15.61 28.98 -8.52
CA VAL A 129 -15.72 28.98 -7.05
C VAL A 129 -15.81 30.41 -6.52
N LYS A 130 -14.96 31.30 -7.02
CA LYS A 130 -14.96 32.73 -6.64
C LYS A 130 -16.21 33.44 -7.11
N PHE A 131 -16.65 33.20 -8.33
CA PHE A 131 -17.89 33.79 -8.88
C PHE A 131 -19.12 33.34 -8.10
N ALA A 132 -19.16 32.08 -7.68
CA ALA A 132 -20.24 31.53 -6.87
C ALA A 132 -20.22 31.98 -5.42
N GLY A 133 -19.25 32.79 -5.01
CA GLY A 133 -19.10 33.27 -3.63
C GLY A 133 -18.81 32.16 -2.62
N VAL A 134 -18.14 31.11 -3.03
CA VAL A 134 -17.78 29.97 -2.16
C VAL A 134 -16.31 30.08 -1.72
N PRO A 135 -16.02 29.98 -0.41
CA PRO A 135 -14.64 29.85 0.02
C PRO A 135 -14.01 28.54 -0.50
N LEU A 136 -12.81 28.61 -1.10
CA LEU A 136 -12.14 27.42 -1.64
C LEU A 136 -11.88 26.33 -0.58
N SER A 137 -11.63 26.75 0.67
CA SER A 137 -11.52 25.86 1.83
C SER A 137 -12.77 25.01 2.05
N ASP A 138 -13.95 25.60 1.79
CA ASP A 138 -15.22 24.92 2.02
C ASP A 138 -15.53 23.89 0.93
N VAL A 139 -15.05 24.11 -0.30
CA VAL A 139 -15.08 23.11 -1.36
C VAL A 139 -14.30 21.86 -0.94
N PHE A 140 -13.03 22.03 -0.50
CA PHE A 140 -12.19 20.91 -0.09
C PHE A 140 -12.67 20.24 1.20
N SER A 141 -13.14 20.99 2.17
CA SER A 141 -13.66 20.42 3.42
C SER A 141 -14.96 19.63 3.20
N THR A 142 -15.81 20.11 2.31
CA THR A 142 -17.02 19.39 1.89
C THR A 142 -16.67 18.09 1.15
N MET A 143 -15.76 18.14 0.17
CA MET A 143 -15.28 16.94 -0.51
C MET A 143 -14.71 15.94 0.48
N LYS A 144 -13.84 16.39 1.39
CA LYS A 144 -13.26 15.52 2.43
C LYS A 144 -14.34 14.89 3.30
N ALA A 145 -15.37 15.63 3.68
CA ALA A 145 -16.44 15.12 4.52
C ALA A 145 -17.27 14.04 3.83
N TYR A 146 -17.61 14.24 2.56
CA TYR A 146 -18.45 13.31 1.82
C TYR A 146 -17.71 12.10 1.29
N THR A 147 -16.53 12.29 0.69
CA THR A 147 -15.81 11.21 0.02
C THR A 147 -14.84 10.46 0.94
N GLY A 148 -14.24 11.17 1.90
CA GLY A 148 -13.35 10.59 2.89
C GLY A 148 -14.07 10.33 4.22
N SER A 149 -13.67 11.04 5.24
CA SER A 149 -14.37 11.14 6.50
C SER A 149 -13.87 12.37 7.27
N VAL A 150 -14.71 12.91 8.12
CA VAL A 150 -14.33 13.97 9.06
C VAL A 150 -14.52 13.47 10.48
N TYR A 151 -13.45 13.53 11.24
CA TYR A 151 -13.50 13.35 12.67
C TYR A 151 -14.21 14.56 13.30
N VAL A 152 -15.24 14.29 14.08
CA VAL A 152 -16.10 15.33 14.68
C VAL A 152 -15.79 15.49 16.15
N ASN A 153 -15.80 14.38 16.90
CA ASN A 153 -15.59 14.37 18.35
C ASN A 153 -15.39 12.95 18.88
N ASP A 154 -15.08 12.85 20.17
CA ASP A 154 -15.03 11.60 20.94
C ASP A 154 -16.17 11.54 21.95
N PHE A 155 -16.59 10.32 22.31
CA PHE A 155 -17.41 10.08 23.50
C PHE A 155 -16.89 8.88 24.29
N ASN A 156 -17.10 8.91 25.59
CA ASN A 156 -16.72 7.85 26.49
C ASN A 156 -17.90 6.91 26.76
N MET A 157 -17.72 5.61 26.52
CA MET A 157 -18.68 4.57 26.84
C MET A 157 -17.95 3.27 27.22
N PHE A 158 -18.42 2.56 28.23
CA PHE A 158 -17.83 1.28 28.70
C PHE A 158 -16.31 1.36 28.97
N ASN A 159 -15.86 2.44 29.60
CA ASN A 159 -14.43 2.71 29.87
C ASN A 159 -13.54 2.77 28.62
N ARG A 160 -14.10 3.07 27.45
CA ARG A 160 -13.37 3.26 26.19
C ARG A 160 -13.75 4.58 25.56
N ILE A 161 -12.81 5.16 24.82
CA ILE A 161 -13.02 6.35 24.01
C ILE A 161 -13.43 5.91 22.60
N TYR A 162 -14.59 6.36 22.15
CA TYR A 162 -15.11 6.12 20.80
C TYR A 162 -15.04 7.40 19.98
N ARG A 163 -14.41 7.29 18.81
CA ARG A 163 -14.30 8.40 17.87
C ARG A 163 -15.49 8.44 16.95
N VAL A 164 -16.05 9.63 16.77
CA VAL A 164 -17.17 9.89 15.85
C VAL A 164 -16.64 10.43 14.54
N TYR A 165 -16.94 9.73 13.45
CA TYR A 165 -16.63 10.15 12.09
C TYR A 165 -17.91 10.31 11.30
N ILE A 166 -17.98 11.36 10.45
CA ILE A 166 -19.07 11.59 9.51
C ILE A 166 -18.52 11.40 8.10
N GLN A 167 -19.26 10.68 7.26
CA GLN A 167 -19.02 10.50 5.83
C GLN A 167 -20.32 10.21 5.10
N ALA A 168 -20.33 10.38 3.79
CA ALA A 168 -21.48 9.94 2.99
C ALA A 168 -21.57 8.41 3.00
N GLU A 169 -22.78 7.87 2.91
CA GLU A 169 -23.01 6.42 2.75
C GLU A 169 -22.37 5.91 1.48
N ALA A 170 -21.91 4.65 1.49
CA ALA A 170 -21.15 4.05 0.40
C ALA A 170 -21.88 4.11 -0.96
N SER A 171 -23.20 3.97 -0.97
CA SER A 171 -24.05 4.08 -2.17
C SER A 171 -23.91 5.42 -2.89
N TYR A 172 -23.73 6.51 -2.13
CA TYR A 172 -23.61 7.88 -2.65
C TYR A 172 -22.20 8.31 -3.02
N ARG A 173 -21.17 7.51 -2.74
CA ARG A 173 -19.76 7.82 -3.04
C ARG A 173 -19.06 6.81 -3.94
N LYS A 174 -19.81 5.86 -4.54
CA LYS A 174 -19.27 4.81 -5.41
C LYS A 174 -18.87 5.30 -6.80
N HIS A 175 -19.57 6.30 -7.33
CA HIS A 175 -19.41 6.77 -8.71
C HIS A 175 -19.11 8.26 -8.74
N LYS A 176 -18.29 8.69 -9.70
CA LYS A 176 -17.98 10.11 -9.89
C LYS A 176 -19.23 10.97 -10.12
N ASP A 177 -20.24 10.40 -10.76
CA ASP A 177 -21.48 11.12 -11.07
C ASP A 177 -22.29 11.49 -9.83
N ASN A 178 -22.05 10.82 -8.70
CA ASN A 178 -22.68 11.12 -7.42
C ASN A 178 -22.17 12.43 -6.80
N LEU A 179 -21.11 13.03 -7.34
CA LEU A 179 -20.65 14.36 -6.91
C LEU A 179 -21.70 15.47 -7.13
N ASN A 180 -22.67 15.26 -8.02
CA ASN A 180 -23.80 16.17 -8.22
C ASN A 180 -24.77 16.22 -7.02
N LEU A 181 -24.70 15.23 -6.12
CA LEU A 181 -25.51 15.15 -4.90
C LEU A 181 -24.87 15.88 -3.72
N PHE A 182 -23.64 16.35 -3.88
CA PHE A 182 -22.90 17.03 -2.83
C PHE A 182 -22.91 18.54 -3.05
N PHE A 183 -23.28 19.26 -2.03
CA PHE A 183 -23.46 20.70 -2.09
C PHE A 183 -22.53 21.42 -1.13
N VAL A 184 -22.01 22.56 -1.56
CA VAL A 184 -21.25 23.50 -0.75
C VAL A 184 -22.10 24.73 -0.52
N ARG A 185 -22.04 25.32 0.68
CA ARG A 185 -22.75 26.52 1.00
C ARG A 185 -21.96 27.76 0.58
N GLY A 186 -22.56 28.64 -0.23
CA GLY A 186 -22.03 29.94 -0.55
C GLY A 186 -22.16 30.92 0.61
N THR A 187 -21.46 32.04 0.53
CA THR A 187 -21.50 33.12 1.55
C THR A 187 -22.86 33.80 1.67
N ASP A 188 -23.67 33.74 0.62
CA ASP A 188 -25.06 34.20 0.56
C ASP A 188 -26.07 33.17 1.11
N GLY A 189 -25.58 31.98 1.50
CA GLY A 189 -26.40 30.87 1.97
C GLY A 189 -26.93 29.93 0.88
N ALA A 190 -26.65 30.18 -0.41
CA ALA A 190 -27.03 29.31 -1.52
C ALA A 190 -26.31 27.98 -1.43
N MET A 191 -27.01 26.91 -1.81
CA MET A 191 -26.42 25.53 -1.89
C MET A 191 -26.02 25.26 -3.32
N ILE A 192 -24.71 25.13 -3.56
CA ILE A 192 -24.10 25.01 -4.88
C ILE A 192 -23.55 23.58 -5.05
N PRO A 193 -23.97 22.82 -6.08
CA PRO A 193 -23.47 21.47 -6.30
C PRO A 193 -21.98 21.48 -6.65
N LEU A 194 -21.21 20.50 -6.16
CA LEU A 194 -19.77 20.38 -6.44
C LEU A 194 -19.47 20.36 -7.95
N THR A 195 -20.34 19.74 -8.74
CA THR A 195 -20.20 19.67 -10.21
C THR A 195 -20.28 21.02 -10.93
N ALA A 196 -20.81 22.06 -10.29
CA ALA A 196 -20.76 23.42 -10.80
C ALA A 196 -19.43 24.13 -10.48
N LEU A 197 -18.63 23.59 -9.60
CA LEU A 197 -17.38 24.18 -9.10
C LEU A 197 -16.12 23.48 -9.64
N GLY A 198 -16.29 22.45 -10.46
CA GLY A 198 -15.17 21.71 -11.05
C GLY A 198 -15.59 20.42 -11.75
N THR A 199 -14.62 19.72 -12.28
CA THR A 199 -14.83 18.47 -13.03
C THR A 199 -14.08 17.30 -12.40
N ALA A 200 -14.70 16.12 -12.42
CA ALA A 200 -14.11 14.90 -11.91
C ALA A 200 -13.67 13.97 -13.05
N SER A 201 -12.45 13.47 -12.97
CA SER A 201 -11.90 12.50 -13.91
C SER A 201 -11.21 11.34 -13.18
N TYR A 202 -11.22 10.17 -13.79
CA TYR A 202 -10.40 9.07 -13.29
C TYR A 202 -8.96 9.26 -13.74
N THR A 203 -8.05 9.04 -12.81
CA THR A 203 -6.60 9.06 -13.05
C THR A 203 -5.94 7.90 -12.32
N THR A 204 -4.66 7.68 -12.55
CA THR A 204 -3.83 6.78 -11.76
C THR A 204 -2.73 7.57 -11.07
N GLY A 205 -2.33 7.10 -9.90
CA GLY A 205 -1.26 7.76 -9.16
C GLY A 205 -0.74 6.90 -8.03
N PRO A 206 0.36 7.31 -7.38
CA PRO A 206 0.92 6.58 -6.26
C PRO A 206 -0.02 6.59 -5.06
N GLY A 207 -0.25 5.42 -4.47
CA GLY A 207 -1.05 5.30 -3.25
C GLY A 207 -0.35 5.85 -2.01
N SER A 208 0.97 5.71 -1.97
CA SER A 208 1.84 6.30 -0.96
C SER A 208 3.26 6.41 -1.50
N ILE A 209 3.96 7.46 -1.10
CA ILE A 209 5.39 7.65 -1.39
C ILE A 209 6.13 7.46 -0.07
N LYS A 210 6.99 6.46 -0.02
CA LYS A 210 7.87 6.20 1.12
C LYS A 210 9.21 6.87 0.93
N ARG A 211 9.85 7.21 2.05
CA ARG A 211 11.22 7.72 2.06
C ARG A 211 12.07 6.94 3.05
N PHE A 212 13.29 6.67 2.65
CA PHE A 212 14.33 6.09 3.47
C PHE A 212 15.59 6.95 3.31
N ASN A 213 16.25 7.32 4.40
CA ASN A 213 17.39 8.25 4.38
C ASN A 213 17.15 9.53 3.55
N MET A 214 15.93 10.10 3.65
CA MET A 214 15.47 11.28 2.89
C MET A 214 15.17 11.04 1.41
N PHE A 215 15.59 9.94 0.80
CA PHE A 215 15.32 9.59 -0.59
C PHE A 215 13.95 8.92 -0.75
N THR A 216 13.27 9.19 -1.87
CA THR A 216 12.09 8.44 -2.25
C THR A 216 12.49 6.99 -2.52
N THR A 217 11.80 6.04 -1.87
CA THR A 217 12.23 4.64 -1.86
C THR A 217 11.10 3.67 -2.15
N SER A 218 11.51 2.51 -2.64
CA SER A 218 10.71 1.29 -2.69
C SER A 218 11.41 0.15 -1.96
N ILE A 219 10.68 -0.55 -1.11
CA ILE A 219 11.20 -1.73 -0.42
C ILE A 219 10.93 -2.96 -1.29
N ILE A 220 11.98 -3.65 -1.68
CA ILE A 220 11.91 -4.95 -2.34
C ILE A 220 12.10 -6.03 -1.27
N ARG A 221 11.19 -6.98 -1.24
CA ARG A 221 11.25 -8.13 -0.33
C ARG A 221 11.30 -9.42 -1.10
N GLY A 222 11.98 -10.38 -0.54
CA GLY A 222 12.08 -11.72 -1.06
C GLY A 222 12.81 -12.62 -0.07
N GLY A 223 13.12 -13.81 -0.49
CA GLY A 223 13.90 -14.77 0.29
C GLY A 223 14.67 -15.71 -0.61
N ALA A 224 15.57 -16.47 0.00
CA ALA A 224 16.25 -17.58 -0.67
C ALA A 224 15.23 -18.70 -0.96
N ALA A 225 15.34 -19.30 -2.15
CA ALA A 225 14.62 -20.53 -2.47
C ALA A 225 15.20 -21.70 -1.68
N GLU A 226 14.49 -22.81 -1.67
CA GLU A 226 14.95 -24.05 -1.00
C GLU A 226 16.33 -24.48 -1.50
N GLY A 227 17.24 -24.74 -0.57
CA GLY A 227 18.63 -25.12 -0.87
C GLY A 227 19.61 -23.96 -1.04
N TYR A 228 19.18 -22.72 -0.91
CA TYR A 228 20.02 -21.52 -0.98
C TYR A 228 20.02 -20.77 0.35
N SER A 229 21.12 -20.06 0.63
CA SER A 229 21.26 -19.21 1.83
C SER A 229 20.73 -17.79 1.59
N SER A 230 20.44 -17.05 2.68
CA SER A 230 20.09 -15.63 2.62
C SER A 230 21.18 -14.80 1.96
N GLY A 231 22.44 -15.03 2.33
CA GLY A 231 23.60 -14.35 1.74
C GLY A 231 23.70 -14.54 0.22
N GLN A 232 23.49 -15.77 -0.27
CA GLN A 232 23.46 -16.02 -1.72
C GLN A 232 22.33 -15.27 -2.42
N ALA A 233 21.13 -15.21 -1.81
CA ALA A 233 20.02 -14.45 -2.36
C ALA A 233 20.32 -12.96 -2.41
N MET A 234 20.99 -12.42 -1.39
CA MET A 234 21.38 -11.01 -1.32
C MET A 234 22.45 -10.67 -2.37
N GLU A 235 23.49 -11.51 -2.52
CA GLU A 235 24.53 -11.35 -3.55
C GLU A 235 23.92 -11.31 -4.96
N ILE A 236 22.98 -12.19 -5.25
CA ILE A 236 22.28 -12.22 -6.54
C ILE A 236 21.46 -10.93 -6.76
N MET A 237 20.80 -10.43 -5.74
CA MET A 237 20.04 -9.19 -5.85
C MET A 237 20.96 -7.98 -6.11
N GLU A 238 22.15 -7.95 -5.48
CA GLU A 238 23.17 -6.91 -5.75
C GLU A 238 23.75 -7.02 -7.16
N GLU A 239 24.01 -8.25 -7.63
CA GLU A 239 24.47 -8.50 -9.00
C GLU A 239 23.47 -7.94 -10.01
N ILE A 240 22.19 -8.30 -9.87
CA ILE A 240 21.11 -7.80 -10.75
C ILE A 240 21.00 -6.28 -10.70
N ALA A 241 21.06 -5.71 -9.50
CA ALA A 241 20.98 -4.26 -9.34
C ALA A 241 22.15 -3.55 -10.03
N ARG A 242 23.37 -4.04 -9.86
CA ARG A 242 24.59 -3.47 -10.47
C ARG A 242 24.57 -3.57 -12.00
N GLU A 243 24.02 -4.67 -12.56
CA GLU A 243 24.01 -4.88 -14.00
C GLU A 243 22.89 -4.12 -14.73
N HIS A 244 21.77 -3.87 -14.06
CA HIS A 244 20.55 -3.45 -14.75
C HIS A 244 19.94 -2.14 -14.25
N LEU A 245 20.37 -1.63 -13.10
CA LEU A 245 19.85 -0.36 -12.59
C LEU A 245 20.78 0.82 -12.96
N PRO A 246 20.21 2.02 -13.22
CA PRO A 246 21.01 3.21 -13.49
C PRO A 246 21.68 3.74 -12.20
N ASP A 247 22.79 4.48 -12.36
CA ASP A 247 23.61 4.99 -11.25
C ASP A 247 22.87 5.90 -10.27
N ASN A 248 21.79 6.55 -10.71
CA ASN A 248 20.98 7.42 -9.85
C ASN A 248 19.91 6.66 -9.05
N ILE A 249 19.93 5.33 -9.10
CA ILE A 249 19.14 4.45 -8.22
C ILE A 249 20.08 3.80 -7.20
N GLY A 250 19.99 4.26 -5.97
CA GLY A 250 20.75 3.67 -4.85
C GLY A 250 20.13 2.37 -4.36
N VAL A 251 20.98 1.50 -3.85
CA VAL A 251 20.59 0.23 -3.23
C VAL A 251 21.13 0.20 -1.81
N GLU A 252 20.27 -0.09 -0.84
CA GLU A 252 20.66 -0.30 0.55
C GLU A 252 19.90 -1.45 1.18
N TRP A 253 20.54 -2.15 2.10
CA TRP A 253 19.88 -3.19 2.89
C TRP A 253 19.23 -2.60 4.14
N SER A 254 18.13 -3.19 4.56
CA SER A 254 17.42 -2.79 5.79
C SER A 254 16.91 -4.00 6.57
N GLY A 255 16.52 -3.78 7.81
CA GLY A 255 16.06 -4.86 8.69
C GLY A 255 17.17 -5.83 9.05
N LEU A 256 16.89 -7.15 9.02
CA LEU A 256 17.88 -8.20 9.28
C LEU A 256 19.00 -8.22 8.25
N SER A 257 18.69 -7.95 7.00
CA SER A 257 19.65 -7.98 5.88
C SER A 257 20.77 -6.91 5.99
N TYR A 258 20.57 -5.88 6.80
CA TYR A 258 21.62 -4.92 7.12
C TYR A 258 22.68 -5.48 8.07
N GLN A 259 22.36 -6.56 8.79
CA GLN A 259 23.26 -7.18 9.78
C GLN A 259 23.96 -8.42 9.24
N GLU A 260 23.53 -8.96 8.12
CA GLU A 260 24.18 -10.05 7.40
C GLU A 260 25.31 -9.55 6.50
#